data_cc25dd02308395f4a94cc3d5831ae53c
#
_entry.id   cc25dd02308395f4a94cc3d5831ae53c
#
_cell.length_a   1.000
_cell.length_b   1.000
_cell.length_c   1.000
_cell.angle_alpha   90.00
_cell.angle_beta   90.00
_cell.angle_gamma   90.00
#
_symmetry.space_group_name_H-M   'P 1'
#
loop_
_entity.id
_entity.type
_entity.pdbx_description
1 polymer ?
#
loop_
_entity_poly.entity_id
_entity_poly.type
_entity_poly.pdbx_seq_one_letter_code
_entity_poly.pdbx_strand_id
1 'polypeptide(L)'
;MRKLFILCAFLLQFLSPVYPQQATTATIEPNLKYGKPSKEELSLTSYAPDTTAAAIYLFHQGQSDFIYHDGFQLTTEHWVRIKILKPQGVSYADVSVPYYSPTDKDEGQERASEIEGCSYNMENGKCIKTPMKRESISFERFNNLYKILKFSLPAVKEGTIIEYHYKLYSDYFSHIDNWMMQEELPMLYNQYKITIPHVFVYNIELRGKDYIQV
;
A
#
# COMPACT_ATOMS: atom_id res chain seq x y z
N MET A 1 -32.55 -80.96 -24.74
CA MET A 1 -32.99 -79.58 -24.77
C MET A 1 -32.28 -78.85 -23.67
N ARG A 2 -31.17 -78.18 -23.98
CA ARG A 2 -30.36 -77.36 -23.02
C ARG A 2 -30.85 -75.90 -23.08
N LYS A 3 -31.38 -75.37 -22.04
CA LYS A 3 -31.76 -73.95 -21.90
C LYS A 3 -30.53 -73.16 -21.52
N LEU A 4 -30.13 -72.22 -22.39
CA LEU A 4 -29.06 -71.28 -22.16
C LEU A 4 -29.62 -70.05 -21.48
N PHE A 5 -29.18 -69.79 -20.23
CA PHE A 5 -29.51 -68.57 -19.50
C PHE A 5 -28.41 -67.53 -19.83
N ILE A 6 -28.81 -66.48 -20.53
CA ILE A 6 -27.94 -65.30 -20.73
C ILE A 6 -28.16 -64.37 -19.56
N LEU A 7 -27.09 -64.19 -18.73
CA LEU A 7 -27.06 -63.26 -17.61
C LEU A 7 -26.56 -61.88 -18.14
N CYS A 8 -27.50 -60.94 -18.32
CA CYS A 8 -27.14 -59.56 -18.64
C CYS A 8 -26.69 -58.86 -17.34
N ALA A 9 -25.37 -58.67 -17.19
CA ALA A 9 -24.84 -57.82 -16.10
C ALA A 9 -24.93 -56.34 -16.52
N PHE A 10 -25.84 -55.61 -15.89
CA PHE A 10 -25.94 -54.14 -16.00
C PHE A 10 -24.79 -53.50 -15.23
N LEU A 11 -23.80 -52.96 -15.93
CA LEU A 11 -22.76 -52.13 -15.33
C LEU A 11 -23.35 -50.74 -15.08
N LEU A 12 -23.79 -50.43 -13.85
CA LEU A 12 -24.08 -49.06 -13.44
C LEU A 12 -22.77 -48.32 -13.22
N GLN A 13 -22.42 -47.47 -14.21
CA GLN A 13 -21.35 -46.48 -14.01
C GLN A 13 -21.88 -45.36 -13.11
N PHE A 14 -21.37 -45.31 -11.89
CA PHE A 14 -21.55 -44.17 -11.01
C PHE A 14 -20.74 -42.99 -11.53
N LEU A 15 -21.38 -42.09 -12.28
CA LEU A 15 -20.86 -40.75 -12.55
C LEU A 15 -20.87 -39.95 -11.27
N SER A 16 -19.75 -39.91 -10.58
CA SER A 16 -19.57 -38.97 -9.45
C SER A 16 -19.59 -37.54 -10.00
N PRO A 17 -20.42 -36.64 -9.46
CA PRO A 17 -20.40 -35.25 -9.86
C PRO A 17 -19.02 -34.68 -9.49
N VAL A 18 -18.25 -34.29 -10.48
CA VAL A 18 -17.03 -33.46 -10.27
C VAL A 18 -17.52 -32.08 -9.88
N TYR A 19 -17.53 -31.78 -8.60
CA TYR A 19 -17.71 -30.43 -8.13
C TYR A 19 -16.46 -29.64 -8.53
N PRO A 20 -16.59 -28.47 -9.17
CA PRO A 20 -15.44 -27.62 -9.41
C PRO A 20 -14.88 -27.23 -8.04
N GLN A 21 -13.67 -27.65 -7.78
CA GLN A 21 -12.92 -27.24 -6.60
C GLN A 21 -12.75 -25.74 -6.72
N GLN A 22 -13.50 -24.94 -5.93
CA GLN A 22 -13.29 -23.52 -5.82
C GLN A 22 -11.83 -23.34 -5.40
N ALA A 23 -11.04 -22.78 -6.30
CA ALA A 23 -9.69 -22.36 -5.97
C ALA A 23 -9.82 -21.40 -4.78
N THR A 24 -9.41 -21.86 -3.63
CA THR A 24 -9.31 -21.03 -2.44
C THR A 24 -8.20 -20.04 -2.75
N THR A 25 -8.58 -18.86 -3.21
CA THR A 25 -7.65 -17.75 -3.41
C THR A 25 -7.17 -17.39 -2.01
N ALA A 26 -6.00 -17.87 -1.63
CA ALA A 26 -5.39 -17.53 -0.36
C ALA A 26 -5.18 -16.00 -0.38
N THR A 27 -6.02 -15.29 0.35
CA THR A 27 -5.85 -13.86 0.58
C THR A 27 -4.63 -13.71 1.47
N ILE A 28 -3.57 -13.09 0.96
CA ILE A 28 -2.39 -12.79 1.76
C ILE A 28 -2.78 -11.70 2.76
N GLU A 29 -2.58 -11.97 4.04
CA GLU A 29 -2.65 -10.95 5.08
C GLU A 29 -1.28 -10.28 5.21
N PRO A 30 -1.19 -8.95 4.97
CA PRO A 30 0.08 -8.25 5.05
C PRO A 30 0.57 -8.16 6.50
N ASN A 31 1.88 -8.24 6.69
CA ASN A 31 2.48 -7.92 7.97
C ASN A 31 2.55 -6.41 8.14
N LEU A 32 1.71 -5.84 8.96
CA LEU A 32 1.59 -4.38 9.18
C LEU A 32 2.80 -3.76 9.91
N LYS A 33 3.77 -4.57 10.33
CA LYS A 33 4.97 -4.07 11.00
C LYS A 33 5.97 -3.53 10.00
N TYR A 34 6.20 -2.21 10.03
CA TYR A 34 7.21 -1.54 9.21
C TYR A 34 8.61 -2.18 9.39
N GLY A 35 9.36 -2.31 8.30
CA GLY A 35 10.69 -2.90 8.31
C GLY A 35 10.74 -4.43 8.35
N LYS A 36 9.59 -5.13 8.31
CA LYS A 36 9.49 -6.59 8.47
C LYS A 36 8.53 -7.23 7.47
N PRO A 37 8.86 -7.28 6.18
CA PRO A 37 8.05 -8.03 5.23
C PRO A 37 8.01 -9.51 5.59
N SER A 38 6.85 -10.15 5.45
CA SER A 38 6.67 -11.58 5.70
C SER A 38 7.25 -12.43 4.58
N LYS A 39 7.40 -13.73 4.82
CA LYS A 39 7.86 -14.66 3.77
C LYS A 39 6.83 -14.78 2.65
N GLU A 40 5.56 -14.74 2.99
CA GLU A 40 4.42 -14.79 2.08
C GLU A 40 4.44 -13.55 1.17
N GLU A 41 4.63 -12.35 1.72
CA GLU A 41 4.77 -11.12 0.95
C GLU A 41 5.99 -11.18 0.00
N LEU A 42 7.13 -11.67 0.50
CA LEU A 42 8.33 -11.81 -0.32
C LEU A 42 8.16 -12.79 -1.48
N SER A 43 7.41 -13.88 -1.28
CA SER A 43 7.16 -14.91 -2.28
C SER A 43 6.01 -14.63 -3.24
N LEU A 44 5.25 -13.55 -3.01
CA LEU A 44 4.13 -13.16 -3.87
C LEU A 44 4.61 -12.83 -5.29
N THR A 45 4.06 -13.50 -6.29
CA THR A 45 4.42 -13.31 -7.71
C THR A 45 3.28 -12.76 -8.55
N SER A 46 2.03 -12.86 -8.07
CA SER A 46 0.84 -12.35 -8.75
C SER A 46 -0.27 -12.06 -7.77
N TYR A 47 -1.21 -11.23 -8.15
CA TYR A 47 -2.41 -10.96 -7.37
C TYR A 47 -3.62 -11.57 -8.06
N ALA A 48 -4.22 -12.60 -7.47
CA ALA A 48 -5.25 -13.40 -8.13
C ALA A 48 -6.53 -12.62 -8.49
N PRO A 49 -7.01 -11.63 -7.69
CA PRO A 49 -8.16 -10.82 -8.08
C PRO A 49 -7.89 -9.92 -9.30
N ASP A 50 -6.61 -9.54 -9.52
CA ASP A 50 -6.18 -8.80 -10.71
C ASP A 50 -4.79 -9.26 -11.16
N THR A 51 -4.77 -10.23 -12.05
CA THR A 51 -3.52 -10.76 -12.61
C THR A 51 -2.80 -9.79 -13.56
N THR A 52 -3.43 -8.67 -13.92
CA THR A 52 -2.84 -7.63 -14.78
C THR A 52 -2.05 -6.61 -13.96
N ALA A 53 -2.27 -6.51 -12.65
CA ALA A 53 -1.61 -5.56 -11.77
C ALA A 53 -0.08 -5.62 -11.90
N ALA A 54 0.54 -4.45 -12.12
CA ALA A 54 2.00 -4.33 -12.18
C ALA A 54 2.65 -4.29 -10.80
N ALA A 55 1.92 -3.81 -9.81
CA ALA A 55 2.30 -3.77 -8.41
C ALA A 55 1.04 -3.82 -7.52
N ILE A 56 1.21 -3.98 -6.23
CA ILE A 56 0.13 -3.99 -5.25
C ILE A 56 0.60 -3.34 -3.95
N TYR A 57 -0.23 -2.49 -3.37
CA TYR A 57 -0.03 -2.05 -1.99
C TYR A 57 -0.26 -3.22 -1.04
N LEU A 58 0.76 -3.63 -0.33
CA LEU A 58 0.63 -4.57 0.78
C LEU A 58 -0.01 -3.86 1.97
N PHE A 59 0.46 -2.65 2.27
CA PHE A 59 -0.26 -1.72 3.14
C PHE A 59 0.06 -0.25 2.81
N HIS A 60 -0.92 0.61 3.11
CA HIS A 60 -0.74 2.05 3.26
C HIS A 60 -1.39 2.45 4.59
N GLN A 61 -0.59 2.92 5.51
CA GLN A 61 -1.06 3.39 6.80
C GLN A 61 -0.75 4.87 6.94
N GLY A 62 -1.73 5.62 7.41
CA GLY A 62 -1.61 7.03 7.74
C GLY A 62 -1.99 7.31 9.18
N GLN A 63 -1.28 8.24 9.79
CA GLN A 63 -1.62 8.74 11.10
C GLN A 63 -1.47 10.25 11.17
N SER A 64 -2.53 10.94 11.57
CA SER A 64 -2.50 12.39 11.82
C SER A 64 -2.70 12.69 13.28
N ASP A 65 -1.84 13.54 13.79
CA ASP A 65 -1.85 14.01 15.17
C ASP A 65 -1.65 15.53 15.20
N PHE A 66 -2.22 16.18 16.22
CA PHE A 66 -2.02 17.60 16.48
C PHE A 66 -0.90 17.77 17.49
N ILE A 67 0.06 18.61 17.16
CA ILE A 67 1.11 19.03 18.07
C ILE A 67 0.92 20.51 18.42
N TYR A 68 1.31 20.90 19.61
CA TYR A 68 1.27 22.30 20.07
C TYR A 68 2.68 22.76 20.45
N HIS A 69 3.20 23.72 19.67
CA HIS A 69 4.43 24.42 19.96
C HIS A 69 4.33 25.83 19.39
N ASP A 70 4.06 26.85 20.23
CA ASP A 70 3.75 28.23 19.81
C ASP A 70 2.55 28.35 18.84
N GLY A 71 1.67 27.36 18.84
CA GLY A 71 0.52 27.19 17.97
C GLY A 71 0.26 25.74 17.66
N PHE A 72 -0.93 25.45 17.16
CA PHE A 72 -1.25 24.10 16.70
C PHE A 72 -0.63 23.87 15.31
N GLN A 73 -0.08 22.68 15.13
CA GLN A 73 0.33 22.14 13.83
C GLN A 73 -0.30 20.76 13.68
N LEU A 74 -0.63 20.40 12.46
CA LEU A 74 -1.03 19.04 12.08
C LEU A 74 0.20 18.29 11.58
N THR A 75 0.39 17.07 12.07
CA THR A 75 1.39 16.16 11.51
C THR A 75 0.69 14.98 10.87
N THR A 76 1.14 14.57 9.70
CA THR A 76 0.63 13.36 9.03
C THR A 76 1.78 12.47 8.63
N GLU A 77 1.80 11.27 9.17
CA GLU A 77 2.78 10.24 8.86
C GLU A 77 2.21 9.22 7.88
N HIS A 78 3.03 8.78 6.95
CA HIS A 78 2.69 7.77 5.95
C HIS A 78 3.68 6.62 6.02
N TRP A 79 3.17 5.39 6.14
CA TRP A 79 3.93 4.15 6.02
C TRP A 79 3.38 3.35 4.86
N VAL A 80 4.21 3.04 3.91
CA VAL A 80 3.80 2.40 2.66
C VAL A 80 4.68 1.19 2.38
N ARG A 81 4.07 0.08 1.99
CA ARG A 81 4.75 -1.10 1.45
C ARG A 81 4.07 -1.56 0.18
N ILE A 82 4.86 -1.70 -0.89
CA ILE A 82 4.40 -2.09 -2.21
C ILE A 82 5.19 -3.32 -2.67
N LYS A 83 4.51 -4.30 -3.24
CA LYS A 83 5.10 -5.42 -3.96
C LYS A 83 5.11 -5.13 -5.45
N ILE A 84 6.26 -5.22 -6.09
CA ILE A 84 6.42 -5.11 -7.53
C ILE A 84 6.17 -6.50 -8.13
N LEU A 85 5.12 -6.63 -8.95
CA LEU A 85 4.71 -7.90 -9.53
C LEU A 85 5.20 -8.09 -10.96
N LYS A 86 5.44 -6.98 -11.68
CA LYS A 86 5.88 -6.99 -13.09
C LYS A 86 6.92 -5.89 -13.33
N PRO A 87 7.68 -5.96 -14.44
CA PRO A 87 8.68 -4.93 -14.77
C PRO A 87 8.10 -3.52 -14.85
N GLN A 88 6.84 -3.37 -15.32
CA GLN A 88 6.16 -2.06 -15.40
C GLN A 88 5.93 -1.42 -14.02
N GLY A 89 5.85 -2.23 -12.98
CA GLY A 89 5.69 -1.75 -11.60
C GLY A 89 6.95 -1.10 -11.01
N VAL A 90 8.12 -1.19 -11.67
CA VAL A 90 9.36 -0.60 -11.17
C VAL A 90 9.27 0.91 -11.02
N SER A 91 8.44 1.58 -11.84
CA SER A 91 8.20 3.03 -11.75
C SER A 91 7.61 3.49 -10.40
N TYR A 92 6.97 2.62 -9.63
CA TYR A 92 6.48 2.94 -8.29
C TYR A 92 7.61 3.12 -7.26
N ALA A 93 8.86 2.83 -7.65
CA ALA A 93 10.03 3.15 -6.85
C ALA A 93 10.33 4.66 -6.80
N ASP A 94 9.85 5.41 -7.79
CA ASP A 94 10.02 6.87 -7.89
C ASP A 94 8.81 7.57 -7.26
N VAL A 95 8.98 8.03 -6.03
CA VAL A 95 7.91 8.64 -5.24
C VAL A 95 7.97 10.16 -5.36
N SER A 96 6.80 10.78 -5.56
CA SER A 96 6.63 12.23 -5.64
C SER A 96 5.47 12.66 -4.73
N VAL A 97 5.77 13.49 -3.74
CA VAL A 97 4.80 13.98 -2.76
C VAL A 97 4.73 15.50 -2.84
N PRO A 98 3.69 16.07 -3.45
CA PRO A 98 3.47 17.51 -3.44
C PRO A 98 3.03 17.95 -2.04
N TYR A 99 3.50 19.13 -1.61
CA TYR A 99 3.08 19.74 -0.36
C TYR A 99 3.05 21.27 -0.51
N TYR A 100 2.17 21.91 0.27
CA TYR A 100 1.98 23.36 0.20
C TYR A 100 3.14 24.09 0.87
N SER A 101 3.83 24.93 0.11
CA SER A 101 4.97 25.70 0.59
C SER A 101 5.08 27.00 -0.22
N PRO A 102 4.26 28.00 0.11
CA PRO A 102 4.24 29.26 -0.64
C PRO A 102 5.59 29.98 -0.58
N THR A 103 5.83 30.84 -1.56
CA THR A 103 7.03 31.70 -1.58
C THR A 103 6.93 32.85 -0.59
N ASP A 104 5.72 33.28 -0.26
CA ASP A 104 5.48 34.24 0.80
C ASP A 104 5.67 33.55 2.15
N LYS A 105 6.58 34.08 2.95
CA LYS A 105 6.95 33.50 4.26
C LYS A 105 5.99 33.88 5.38
N ASP A 106 5.13 34.87 5.16
CA ASP A 106 4.12 35.30 6.14
C ASP A 106 2.89 34.38 6.09
N GLU A 107 2.78 33.54 5.06
CA GLU A 107 1.79 32.48 5.00
C GLU A 107 2.28 31.21 5.72
N GLY A 108 1.35 30.45 6.31
CA GLY A 108 1.63 29.12 6.82
C GLY A 108 2.14 28.20 5.71
N GLN A 109 2.84 27.15 6.07
CA GLN A 109 3.43 26.22 5.12
C GLN A 109 3.37 24.78 5.62
N GLU A 110 3.59 23.88 4.69
CA GLU A 110 3.88 22.49 4.99
C GLU A 110 5.38 22.19 4.82
N ARG A 111 5.82 21.16 5.48
CA ARG A 111 7.20 20.66 5.42
C ARG A 111 7.21 19.15 5.46
N ALA A 112 7.95 18.55 4.53
CA ALA A 112 8.19 17.10 4.54
C ALA A 112 9.52 16.79 5.25
N SER A 113 9.51 15.78 6.12
CA SER A 113 10.68 15.32 6.87
C SER A 113 10.56 13.85 7.23
N GLU A 114 11.55 13.32 7.96
CA GLU A 114 11.60 11.93 8.42
C GLU A 114 11.43 10.92 7.26
N ILE A 115 12.11 11.22 6.12
CA ILE A 115 11.99 10.43 4.91
C ILE A 115 12.94 9.23 5.00
N GLU A 116 12.40 8.04 5.02
CA GLU A 116 13.13 6.78 5.04
C GLU A 116 12.57 5.84 3.98
N GLY A 117 13.39 4.92 3.51
CA GLY A 117 12.93 3.88 2.59
C GLY A 117 13.98 2.80 2.35
N CYS A 118 13.51 1.70 1.82
CA CYS A 118 14.36 0.58 1.45
C CYS A 118 13.66 -0.32 0.43
N SER A 119 14.44 -1.18 -0.20
CA SER A 119 13.93 -2.32 -0.96
C SER A 119 14.33 -3.64 -0.32
N TYR A 120 13.53 -4.65 -0.57
CA TYR A 120 13.78 -6.04 -0.16
C TYR A 120 13.76 -6.94 -1.39
N ASN A 121 14.85 -7.62 -1.63
CA ASN A 121 15.02 -8.57 -2.73
C ASN A 121 15.35 -9.95 -2.20
N MET A 122 14.80 -10.99 -2.83
CA MET A 122 15.21 -12.37 -2.58
C MET A 122 16.43 -12.71 -3.45
N GLU A 123 17.55 -13.05 -2.84
CA GLU A 123 18.78 -13.45 -3.52
C GLU A 123 19.33 -14.72 -2.87
N ASN A 124 19.47 -15.78 -3.66
CA ASN A 124 19.95 -17.08 -3.18
C ASN A 124 19.23 -17.59 -1.91
N GLY A 125 17.90 -17.39 -1.85
CA GLY A 125 17.05 -17.79 -0.73
C GLY A 125 17.15 -16.90 0.52
N LYS A 126 17.87 -15.77 0.44
CA LYS A 126 17.99 -14.79 1.53
C LYS A 126 17.32 -13.48 1.15
N CYS A 127 16.68 -12.86 2.11
CA CYS A 127 16.12 -11.52 1.95
C CYS A 127 17.23 -10.48 2.15
N ILE A 128 17.54 -9.73 1.11
CA ILE A 128 18.50 -8.63 1.11
C ILE A 128 17.76 -7.32 1.22
N LYS A 129 18.01 -6.56 2.29
CA LYS A 129 17.50 -5.20 2.49
C LYS A 129 18.52 -4.19 1.97
N THR A 130 18.09 -3.31 1.06
CA THR A 130 18.91 -2.21 0.54
C THR A 130 18.28 -0.89 0.98
N PRO A 131 18.90 -0.14 1.91
CA PRO A 131 18.37 1.14 2.36
C PRO A 131 18.51 2.21 1.30
N MET A 132 17.55 3.12 1.26
CA MET A 132 17.63 4.36 0.47
C MET A 132 18.72 5.27 1.06
N LYS A 133 19.47 5.91 0.18
CA LYS A 133 20.48 6.89 0.58
C LYS A 133 19.89 8.29 0.61
N ARG A 134 20.45 9.16 1.45
CA ARG A 134 20.00 10.55 1.57
C ARG A 134 20.11 11.33 0.25
N GLU A 135 21.10 10.99 -0.57
CA GLU A 135 21.33 11.60 -1.88
C GLU A 135 20.21 11.30 -2.90
N SER A 136 19.38 10.27 -2.62
CA SER A 136 18.21 9.95 -3.44
C SER A 136 16.99 10.81 -3.11
N ILE A 137 17.08 11.73 -2.15
CA ILE A 137 15.98 12.59 -1.70
C ILE A 137 16.23 14.00 -2.21
N SER A 138 15.24 14.59 -2.86
CA SER A 138 15.28 15.98 -3.32
C SER A 138 13.97 16.71 -2.99
N PHE A 139 14.09 18.04 -2.90
CA PHE A 139 12.96 18.95 -2.68
C PHE A 139 12.97 19.97 -3.81
N GLU A 140 11.99 19.89 -4.69
CA GLU A 140 11.92 20.74 -5.87
C GLU A 140 10.77 21.76 -5.74
N ARG A 141 11.00 22.98 -6.22
CA ARG A 141 9.93 23.99 -6.34
C ARG A 141 9.13 23.67 -7.60
N PHE A 142 7.84 23.38 -7.43
CA PHE A 142 6.94 23.15 -8.56
C PHE A 142 6.36 24.47 -9.10
N ASN A 143 5.88 25.34 -8.20
CA ASN A 143 5.37 26.67 -8.52
C ASN A 143 5.45 27.57 -7.28
N ASN A 144 4.80 28.73 -7.32
CA ASN A 144 4.83 29.68 -6.20
C ASN A 144 4.15 29.17 -4.92
N LEU A 145 3.30 28.13 -5.01
CA LEU A 145 2.51 27.61 -3.89
C LEU A 145 2.98 26.23 -3.43
N TYR A 146 3.60 25.43 -4.31
CA TYR A 146 3.90 24.02 -4.01
C TYR A 146 5.37 23.69 -4.21
N LYS A 147 5.86 22.82 -3.34
CA LYS A 147 7.06 22.02 -3.51
C LYS A 147 6.70 20.55 -3.69
N ILE A 148 7.65 19.79 -4.23
CA ILE A 148 7.54 18.33 -4.35
C ILE A 148 8.74 17.71 -3.63
N LEU A 149 8.47 16.84 -2.68
CA LEU A 149 9.42 15.87 -2.18
C LEU A 149 9.53 14.76 -3.24
N LYS A 150 10.72 14.46 -3.71
CA LYS A 150 11.01 13.34 -4.60
C LYS A 150 12.06 12.43 -3.98
N PHE A 151 11.86 11.13 -4.13
CA PHE A 151 12.87 10.14 -3.77
C PHE A 151 12.68 8.85 -4.57
N SER A 152 13.78 8.11 -4.72
CA SER A 152 13.79 6.83 -5.44
C SER A 152 14.31 5.72 -4.55
N LEU A 153 13.58 4.58 -4.51
CA LEU A 153 13.98 3.39 -3.77
C LEU A 153 15.03 2.60 -4.58
N PRO A 154 16.10 2.11 -3.94
CA PRO A 154 17.21 1.47 -4.65
C PRO A 154 16.91 0.02 -5.05
N ALA A 155 17.64 -0.49 -6.05
CA ALA A 155 17.71 -1.90 -6.44
C ALA A 155 16.33 -2.54 -6.72
N VAL A 156 15.40 -1.79 -7.32
CA VAL A 156 14.03 -2.25 -7.59
C VAL A 156 13.96 -2.99 -8.91
N LYS A 157 13.35 -4.16 -8.88
CA LYS A 157 13.08 -5.04 -10.03
C LYS A 157 11.78 -5.81 -9.78
N GLU A 158 11.33 -6.59 -10.76
CA GLU A 158 10.23 -7.54 -10.54
C GLU A 158 10.53 -8.44 -9.34
N GLY A 159 9.52 -8.66 -8.50
CA GLY A 159 9.62 -9.42 -7.24
C GLY A 159 10.11 -8.61 -6.04
N THR A 160 10.58 -7.37 -6.22
CA THR A 160 11.01 -6.50 -5.12
C THR A 160 9.82 -6.09 -4.24
N ILE A 161 10.03 -5.99 -2.94
CA ILE A 161 9.19 -5.19 -2.05
C ILE A 161 9.90 -3.86 -1.80
N ILE A 162 9.19 -2.76 -2.00
CA ILE A 162 9.63 -1.43 -1.57
C ILE A 162 8.84 -1.01 -0.33
N GLU A 163 9.50 -0.30 0.55
CA GLU A 163 8.91 0.21 1.78
C GLU A 163 9.47 1.59 2.08
N TYR A 164 8.59 2.53 2.42
CA TYR A 164 9.00 3.89 2.76
C TYR A 164 8.07 4.52 3.79
N HIS A 165 8.62 5.51 4.46
CA HIS A 165 7.95 6.36 5.45
C HIS A 165 8.32 7.81 5.19
N TYR A 166 7.38 8.71 5.39
CA TYR A 166 7.63 10.14 5.47
C TYR A 166 6.59 10.82 6.37
N LYS A 167 6.94 12.01 6.82
CA LYS A 167 6.07 12.84 7.68
C LYS A 167 5.92 14.22 7.09
N LEU A 168 4.68 14.67 7.03
CA LEU A 168 4.32 16.04 6.70
C LEU A 168 3.97 16.79 7.99
N TYR A 169 4.47 18.01 8.10
CA TYR A 169 4.08 18.99 9.11
C TYR A 169 3.32 20.09 8.42
N SER A 170 2.15 20.45 8.89
CA SER A 170 1.32 21.49 8.32
C SER A 170 0.98 22.55 9.37
N ASP A 171 1.19 23.82 9.03
CA ASP A 171 0.71 24.95 9.82
C ASP A 171 -0.81 25.12 9.68
N TYR A 172 -1.41 24.42 8.68
CA TYR A 172 -2.85 24.39 8.43
C TYR A 172 -3.49 23.21 9.14
N PHE A 173 -4.05 23.46 10.30
CA PHE A 173 -4.76 22.45 11.09
C PHE A 173 -6.28 22.54 10.97
N SER A 174 -6.82 23.58 10.33
CA SER A 174 -8.25 23.74 10.12
C SER A 174 -8.82 22.89 8.98
N HIS A 175 -7.96 22.40 8.11
CA HIS A 175 -8.30 21.50 7.02
C HIS A 175 -7.36 20.30 7.04
N ILE A 176 -7.94 19.11 7.03
CA ILE A 176 -7.22 17.86 6.98
C ILE A 176 -7.36 17.31 5.57
N ASP A 177 -6.27 16.97 4.93
CA ASP A 177 -6.26 16.45 3.57
C ASP A 177 -7.08 15.17 3.45
N ASN A 178 -7.65 14.97 2.27
CA ASN A 178 -8.40 13.76 1.97
C ASN A 178 -7.49 12.53 2.02
N TRP A 179 -7.96 11.50 2.72
CA TRP A 179 -7.32 10.20 2.67
C TRP A 179 -7.99 9.31 1.64
N MET A 180 -7.22 8.85 0.66
CA MET A 180 -7.73 7.97 -0.40
C MET A 180 -7.67 6.52 0.07
N MET A 181 -8.84 5.90 0.29
CA MET A 181 -8.92 4.51 0.74
C MET A 181 -8.65 3.49 -0.39
N GLN A 182 -8.72 3.92 -1.64
CA GLN A 182 -8.38 3.13 -2.83
C GLN A 182 -7.73 4.04 -3.85
N GLU A 183 -6.62 3.58 -4.40
CA GLU A 183 -5.88 4.24 -5.48
C GLU A 183 -5.92 3.39 -6.77
N GLU A 184 -5.08 3.72 -7.75
CA GLU A 184 -4.98 3.00 -9.02
C GLU A 184 -4.54 1.55 -8.84
N LEU A 185 -3.57 1.30 -7.95
CA LEU A 185 -3.11 -0.04 -7.62
C LEU A 185 -4.06 -0.76 -6.68
N PRO A 186 -4.20 -2.09 -6.80
CA PRO A 186 -4.84 -2.90 -5.78
C PRO A 186 -4.19 -2.68 -4.41
N MET A 187 -5.00 -2.68 -3.36
CA MET A 187 -4.54 -2.49 -1.98
C MET A 187 -5.04 -3.64 -1.10
N LEU A 188 -4.15 -4.31 -0.37
CA LEU A 188 -4.53 -5.35 0.60
C LEU A 188 -4.98 -4.73 1.93
N TYR A 189 -4.32 -3.65 2.33
CA TYR A 189 -4.62 -2.97 3.57
C TYR A 189 -4.42 -1.47 3.43
N ASN A 190 -5.43 -0.70 3.85
CA ASN A 190 -5.36 0.75 3.92
C ASN A 190 -6.00 1.21 5.24
N GLN A 191 -5.30 2.03 5.99
CA GLN A 191 -5.79 2.55 7.26
C GLN A 191 -5.37 4.00 7.42
N TYR A 192 -6.30 4.82 7.85
CA TYR A 192 -6.02 6.17 8.31
C TYR A 192 -6.53 6.35 9.73
N LYS A 193 -5.65 6.83 10.60
CA LYS A 193 -5.95 7.17 11.99
C LYS A 193 -5.74 8.65 12.21
N ILE A 194 -6.68 9.29 12.86
CA ILE A 194 -6.54 10.68 13.27
C ILE A 194 -6.89 10.85 14.75
N THR A 195 -6.09 11.62 15.46
CA THR A 195 -6.35 12.00 16.85
C THR A 195 -6.68 13.49 16.89
N ILE A 196 -7.95 13.81 17.15
CA ILE A 196 -8.43 15.19 17.18
C ILE A 196 -8.54 15.66 18.64
N PRO A 197 -7.87 16.75 19.03
CA PRO A 197 -8.05 17.35 20.35
C PRO A 197 -9.49 17.83 20.57
N HIS A 198 -9.99 17.69 21.78
CA HIS A 198 -11.39 18.02 22.12
C HIS A 198 -11.79 19.50 21.89
N VAL A 199 -10.82 20.36 21.69
CA VAL A 199 -11.04 21.80 21.39
C VAL A 199 -11.40 22.05 19.92
N PHE A 200 -11.26 21.05 19.06
CA PHE A 200 -11.60 21.14 17.64
C PHE A 200 -12.83 20.31 17.30
N VAL A 201 -13.61 20.82 16.34
CA VAL A 201 -14.74 20.10 15.75
C VAL A 201 -14.55 20.05 14.25
N TYR A 202 -14.54 18.84 13.70
CA TYR A 202 -14.42 18.59 12.26
C TYR A 202 -15.65 17.86 11.74
N ASN A 203 -16.04 18.19 10.52
CA ASN A 203 -16.99 17.37 9.77
C ASN A 203 -16.22 16.31 9.00
N ILE A 204 -16.57 15.04 9.24
CA ILE A 204 -15.97 13.92 8.53
C ILE A 204 -16.95 13.44 7.46
N GLU A 205 -16.52 13.46 6.20
CA GLU A 205 -17.27 12.90 5.09
C GLU A 205 -16.61 11.60 4.63
N LEU A 206 -17.38 10.50 4.66
CA LEU A 206 -16.95 9.20 4.17
C LEU A 206 -17.64 8.90 2.83
N ARG A 207 -16.84 8.75 1.78
CA ARG A 207 -17.30 8.31 0.46
C ARG A 207 -16.94 6.85 0.27
N GLY A 208 -17.89 6.03 -0.24
CA GLY A 208 -17.71 4.59 -0.37
C GLY A 208 -17.74 3.86 0.98
N LYS A 209 -18.53 4.35 1.96
CA LYS A 209 -18.59 3.84 3.34
C LYS A 209 -18.90 2.35 3.47
N ASP A 210 -19.57 1.75 2.48
CA ASP A 210 -19.93 0.32 2.49
C ASP A 210 -18.70 -0.60 2.44
N TYR A 211 -17.53 -0.05 2.10
CA TYR A 211 -16.24 -0.74 2.01
C TYR A 211 -15.23 -0.29 3.08
N ILE A 212 -15.63 0.63 3.97
CA ILE A 212 -14.76 1.24 4.97
C ILE A 212 -15.24 0.83 6.37
N GLN A 213 -14.32 0.32 7.19
CA GLN A 213 -14.57 0.10 8.62
C GLN A 213 -14.09 1.34 9.41
N VAL A 214 -14.96 1.87 10.25
CA VAL A 214 -14.70 3.06 11.08
C VAL A 214 -14.67 2.69 12.54
#